data_528349ae2627856293660b281cca2df0
#
_entry.id   528349ae2627856293660b281cca2df0
#
_cell.length_a   1.000
_cell.length_b   1.000
_cell.length_c   1.000
_cell.angle_alpha   90.00
_cell.angle_beta   90.00
_cell.angle_gamma   90.00
#
_symmetry.space_group_name_H-M   'P 1'
#
loop_
_entity.id
_entity.type
_entity.pdbx_description
1 polymer ?
#
loop_
_entity_poly.entity_id
_entity_poly.type
_entity_poly.pdbx_seq_one_letter_code
_entity_poly.pdbx_strand_id
1 'polypeptide(L)'
;MITLKRLQWDNCFSYGEGNDLILDDNSVTQIIGTNGMGKSSIPLIIEEALYNKNSKGIKKADIPNRYINDGYKIVLTFTKDEDVYSVSINRKTSIKVKLERNGEDISSHTATNTYKTIQDIIGVDFKTFSQLVYQNTNASLQFLTATDTNRKKFLIDLL
;
A
#
# COMPACT_ATOMS: atom_id res chain seq x y z
N MET A 1 1.39 17.05 -5.35
CA MET A 1 0.20 16.17 -5.16
C MET A 1 0.56 14.74 -5.55
N ILE A 2 0.07 13.71 -4.84
CA ILE A 2 0.34 12.30 -5.18
C ILE A 2 -0.88 11.73 -5.89
N THR A 3 -0.65 11.03 -7.01
CA THR A 3 -1.69 10.34 -7.76
C THR A 3 -1.27 8.89 -8.00
N LEU A 4 -2.04 7.93 -7.52
CA LEU A 4 -1.85 6.52 -7.82
C LEU A 4 -2.24 6.26 -9.28
N LYS A 5 -1.36 5.62 -10.04
CA LYS A 5 -1.53 5.38 -11.47
C LYS A 5 -1.97 3.96 -11.79
N ARG A 6 -1.22 2.98 -11.29
CA ARG A 6 -1.42 1.58 -11.62
C ARG A 6 -0.97 0.68 -10.48
N LEU A 7 -1.75 -0.33 -10.19
CA LEU A 7 -1.41 -1.40 -9.27
C LEU A 7 -1.41 -2.73 -9.99
N GLN A 8 -0.29 -3.45 -9.93
CA GLN A 8 -0.15 -4.81 -10.45
C GLN A 8 0.27 -5.73 -9.30
N TRP A 9 -0.29 -6.93 -9.26
CA TRP A 9 0.08 -7.88 -8.20
C TRP A 9 -0.14 -9.33 -8.59
N ASP A 10 0.66 -10.19 -7.98
CA ASP A 10 0.57 -11.63 -8.09
C ASP A 10 0.51 -12.25 -6.70
N ASN A 11 -0.35 -13.24 -6.54
CA ASN A 11 -0.43 -14.13 -5.37
C ASN A 11 -0.67 -13.42 -4.03
N CYS A 12 -1.40 -12.30 -4.02
CA CYS A 12 -1.76 -11.61 -2.80
C CYS A 12 -3.18 -12.00 -2.34
N PHE A 13 -3.32 -12.47 -1.11
CA PHE A 13 -4.60 -12.84 -0.49
C PHE A 13 -5.37 -13.89 -1.32
N SER A 14 -6.56 -13.55 -1.82
CA SER A 14 -7.37 -14.43 -2.67
C SER A 14 -7.02 -14.36 -4.16
N TYR A 15 -6.13 -13.45 -4.54
CA TYR A 15 -5.75 -13.25 -5.93
C TYR A 15 -4.64 -14.21 -6.37
N GLY A 16 -4.74 -14.72 -7.60
CA GLY A 16 -3.68 -15.44 -8.30
C GLY A 16 -2.71 -14.50 -9.00
N GLU A 17 -2.23 -14.92 -10.17
CA GLU A 17 -1.27 -14.18 -10.99
C GLU A 17 -1.97 -13.22 -11.97
N GLY A 18 -1.21 -12.24 -12.47
CA GLY A 18 -1.60 -11.39 -13.60
C GLY A 18 -2.66 -10.32 -13.27
N ASN A 19 -2.77 -9.88 -12.03
CA ASN A 19 -3.73 -8.85 -11.68
C ASN A 19 -3.18 -7.47 -12.02
N ASP A 20 -4.04 -6.62 -12.61
CA ASP A 20 -3.68 -5.30 -13.10
C ASP A 20 -4.87 -4.34 -12.94
N LEU A 21 -4.65 -3.21 -12.29
CA LEU A 21 -5.66 -2.19 -12.03
C LEU A 21 -5.11 -0.82 -12.35
N ILE A 22 -5.74 -0.14 -13.30
CA ILE A 22 -5.47 1.26 -13.63
C ILE A 22 -6.32 2.13 -12.71
N LEU A 23 -5.69 3.13 -12.06
CA LEU A 23 -6.28 3.91 -10.99
C LEU A 23 -6.51 5.38 -11.37
N ASP A 24 -5.98 5.85 -12.50
CA ASP A 24 -5.99 7.26 -12.89
C ASP A 24 -6.78 7.57 -14.18
N ASP A 25 -7.46 6.60 -14.76
CA ASP A 25 -8.29 6.81 -15.95
C ASP A 25 -9.50 7.72 -15.65
N ASN A 26 -9.96 7.75 -14.42
CA ASN A 26 -11.10 8.52 -13.98
C ASN A 26 -10.87 9.14 -12.60
N SER A 27 -11.57 10.24 -12.32
CA SER A 27 -11.54 10.89 -10.99
C SER A 27 -12.11 10.02 -9.87
N VAL A 28 -12.96 9.05 -10.20
CA VAL A 28 -13.54 8.07 -9.27
C VAL A 28 -13.54 6.69 -9.92
N THR A 29 -12.96 5.70 -9.23
CA THR A 29 -12.96 4.30 -9.63
C THR A 29 -13.82 3.49 -8.67
N GLN A 30 -14.85 2.83 -9.16
CA GLN A 30 -15.71 1.93 -8.40
C GLN A 30 -15.28 0.47 -8.63
N ILE A 31 -14.96 -0.25 -7.54
CA ILE A 31 -14.63 -1.68 -7.58
C ILE A 31 -15.88 -2.48 -7.20
N ILE A 32 -16.44 -3.22 -8.16
CA ILE A 32 -17.65 -4.01 -8.00
C ILE A 32 -17.32 -5.49 -7.97
N GLY A 33 -18.04 -6.26 -7.18
CA GLY A 33 -17.92 -7.71 -7.10
C GLY A 33 -18.71 -8.26 -5.91
N THR A 34 -18.98 -9.56 -5.91
CA THR A 34 -19.66 -10.24 -4.80
C THR A 34 -18.82 -10.21 -3.51
N ASN A 35 -19.46 -10.43 -2.37
CA ASN A 35 -18.76 -10.51 -1.09
C ASN A 35 -17.77 -11.69 -1.09
N GLY A 36 -16.60 -11.47 -0.49
CA GLY A 36 -15.54 -12.49 -0.45
C GLY A 36 -14.59 -12.49 -1.67
N MET A 37 -14.88 -11.78 -2.75
CA MET A 37 -14.06 -11.74 -3.98
C MET A 37 -12.79 -10.88 -3.88
N GLY A 38 -12.39 -10.46 -2.67
CA GLY A 38 -11.09 -9.79 -2.48
C GLY A 38 -11.08 -8.28 -2.66
N LYS A 39 -12.23 -7.60 -2.90
CA LYS A 39 -12.27 -6.13 -3.07
C LYS A 39 -11.54 -5.36 -1.96
N SER A 40 -11.76 -5.75 -0.71
CA SER A 40 -11.13 -5.14 0.47
C SER A 40 -9.64 -5.43 0.61
N SER A 41 -9.07 -6.32 -0.19
CA SER A 41 -7.64 -6.61 -0.20
C SER A 41 -6.84 -5.62 -1.02
N ILE A 42 -7.46 -4.95 -2.01
CA ILE A 42 -6.76 -4.01 -2.90
C ILE A 42 -6.11 -2.85 -2.11
N PRO A 43 -6.81 -2.13 -1.21
CA PRO A 43 -6.16 -1.12 -0.37
C PRO A 43 -5.05 -1.69 0.52
N LEU A 44 -5.19 -2.92 1.02
CA LEU A 44 -4.15 -3.57 1.84
C LEU A 44 -2.89 -3.87 1.02
N ILE A 45 -3.03 -4.19 -0.27
CA ILE A 45 -1.91 -4.38 -1.20
C ILE A 45 -1.18 -3.05 -1.42
N ILE A 46 -1.90 -1.93 -1.54
CA ILE A 46 -1.32 -0.59 -1.62
C ILE A 46 -0.56 -0.24 -0.33
N GLU A 47 -1.16 -0.49 0.84
CA GLU A 47 -0.51 -0.28 2.14
C GLU A 47 0.78 -1.11 2.25
N GLU A 48 0.75 -2.36 1.81
CA GLU A 48 1.92 -3.25 1.79
C GLU A 48 3.02 -2.71 0.87
N ALA A 49 2.66 -2.17 -0.29
CA ALA A 49 3.59 -1.57 -1.24
C ALA A 49 4.30 -0.35 -0.65
N LEU A 50 3.58 0.52 0.02
CA LEU A 50 4.10 1.81 0.51
C LEU A 50 4.77 1.72 1.88
N TYR A 51 4.28 0.84 2.77
CA TYR A 51 4.68 0.84 4.19
C TYR A 51 5.20 -0.49 4.71
N ASN A 52 5.14 -1.56 3.91
CA ASN A 52 5.40 -2.93 4.41
C ASN A 52 4.55 -3.26 5.65
N LYS A 53 3.33 -2.77 5.69
CA LYS A 53 2.34 -2.95 6.76
C LYS A 53 0.95 -3.02 6.15
N ASN A 54 -0.01 -3.52 6.92
CA ASN A 54 -1.42 -3.44 6.54
C ASN A 54 -2.30 -3.12 7.76
N SER A 55 -3.38 -2.40 7.53
CA SER A 55 -4.29 -1.91 8.58
C SER A 55 -5.10 -3.02 9.27
N LYS A 56 -5.16 -4.21 8.68
CA LYS A 56 -5.82 -5.38 9.29
C LYS A 56 -4.89 -6.22 10.17
N GLY A 57 -3.59 -5.89 10.27
CA GLY A 57 -2.63 -6.64 11.06
C GLY A 57 -2.37 -8.07 10.54
N ILE A 58 -2.62 -8.32 9.25
CA ILE A 58 -2.38 -9.62 8.62
C ILE A 58 -0.88 -9.89 8.61
N LYS A 59 -0.47 -11.06 9.10
CA LYS A 59 0.93 -11.47 9.14
C LYS A 59 1.49 -11.66 7.73
N LYS A 60 2.79 -11.42 7.56
CA LYS A 60 3.46 -11.55 6.25
C LYS A 60 3.34 -12.95 5.63
N ALA A 61 3.28 -13.98 6.47
CA ALA A 61 3.09 -15.37 6.03
C ALA A 61 1.66 -15.63 5.49
N ASP A 62 0.69 -14.80 5.85
CA ASP A 62 -0.71 -14.95 5.47
C ASP A 62 -1.12 -14.06 4.29
N ILE A 63 -0.19 -13.23 3.76
CA ILE A 63 -0.42 -12.42 2.57
C ILE A 63 -0.38 -13.25 1.28
N PRO A 64 0.57 -14.19 1.09
CA PRO A 64 0.57 -15.03 -0.11
C PRO A 64 -0.72 -15.83 -0.24
N ASN A 65 -1.16 -16.03 -1.47
CA ASN A 65 -2.30 -16.91 -1.76
C ASN A 65 -2.00 -18.31 -1.23
N ARG A 66 -2.84 -18.80 -0.30
CA ARG A 66 -2.65 -20.08 0.40
C ARG A 66 -2.61 -21.31 -0.51
N TYR A 67 -3.16 -21.21 -1.71
CA TYR A 67 -3.19 -22.30 -2.68
C TYR A 67 -1.95 -22.34 -3.59
N ILE A 68 -1.24 -21.22 -3.73
CA ILE A 68 -0.09 -21.10 -4.63
C ILE A 68 1.22 -21.19 -3.85
N ASN A 69 1.28 -20.62 -2.65
CA ASN A 69 2.39 -20.67 -1.68
C ASN A 69 3.81 -20.38 -2.24
N ASP A 70 3.91 -19.53 -3.26
CA ASP A 70 5.21 -19.16 -3.91
C ASP A 70 5.61 -17.69 -3.63
N GLY A 71 5.17 -17.13 -2.53
CA GLY A 71 5.37 -15.74 -2.22
C GLY A 71 4.44 -14.82 -3.00
N TYR A 72 4.71 -13.51 -3.02
CA TYR A 72 3.90 -12.55 -3.73
C TYR A 72 4.73 -11.44 -4.37
N LYS A 73 4.15 -10.80 -5.39
CA LYS A 73 4.72 -9.64 -6.05
C LYS A 73 3.72 -8.50 -6.06
N ILE A 74 4.21 -7.27 -5.92
CA ILE A 74 3.41 -6.05 -6.04
C ILE A 74 4.22 -5.03 -6.82
N VAL A 75 3.59 -4.36 -7.77
CA VAL A 75 4.16 -3.18 -8.44
C VAL A 75 3.13 -2.06 -8.34
N LEU A 76 3.50 -0.98 -7.69
CA LEU A 76 2.69 0.22 -7.57
C LEU A 76 3.36 1.38 -8.29
N THR A 77 2.68 1.96 -9.26
CA THR A 77 3.12 3.17 -9.96
C THR A 77 2.30 4.36 -9.47
N PHE A 78 2.96 5.45 -9.11
CA PHE A 78 2.34 6.69 -8.71
C PHE A 78 3.16 7.90 -9.20
N THR A 79 2.52 9.07 -9.24
CA THR A 79 3.20 10.32 -9.51
C THR A 79 3.20 11.19 -8.27
N LYS A 80 4.26 11.95 -8.08
CA LYS A 80 4.33 13.07 -7.14
C LYS A 80 4.92 14.26 -7.87
N ASP A 81 4.13 15.33 -7.93
CA ASP A 81 4.45 16.50 -8.72
C ASP A 81 4.68 16.13 -10.20
N GLU A 82 5.86 16.29 -10.77
CA GLU A 82 6.17 15.92 -12.16
C GLU A 82 6.88 14.56 -12.28
N ASP A 83 7.24 13.93 -11.17
CA ASP A 83 8.00 12.68 -11.16
C ASP A 83 7.08 11.45 -11.14
N VAL A 84 7.50 10.43 -11.88
CA VAL A 84 6.87 9.10 -11.88
C VAL A 84 7.70 8.14 -11.03
N TYR A 85 7.06 7.52 -10.06
CA TYR A 85 7.66 6.53 -9.17
C TYR A 85 7.09 5.15 -9.41
N SER A 86 7.93 4.13 -9.31
CA SER A 86 7.53 2.72 -9.32
C SER A 86 8.13 2.00 -8.14
N VAL A 87 7.28 1.41 -7.31
CA VAL A 87 7.68 0.56 -6.19
C VAL A 87 7.40 -0.89 -6.58
N SER A 88 8.43 -1.71 -6.65
CA SER A 88 8.33 -3.14 -6.94
C SER A 88 8.74 -3.96 -5.73
N ILE A 89 7.86 -4.84 -5.29
CA ILE A 89 8.08 -5.75 -4.18
C ILE A 89 8.03 -7.18 -4.69
N ASN A 90 9.00 -7.96 -4.30
CA ASN A 90 9.00 -9.41 -4.47
C ASN A 90 9.35 -10.05 -3.13
N ARG A 91 8.41 -10.78 -2.58
CA ARG A 91 8.58 -11.49 -1.31
C ARG A 91 8.37 -12.99 -1.52
N LYS A 92 9.45 -13.74 -1.33
CA LYS A 92 9.45 -15.20 -1.16
C LYS A 92 9.96 -15.52 0.25
N THR A 93 11.13 -16.12 0.37
CA THR A 93 11.81 -16.32 1.65
C THR A 93 12.30 -15.00 2.27
N SER A 94 12.74 -14.08 1.43
CA SER A 94 13.16 -12.73 1.81
C SER A 94 12.41 -11.68 0.99
N ILE A 95 12.42 -10.44 1.46
CA ILE A 95 11.84 -9.32 0.72
C ILE A 95 12.90 -8.65 -0.15
N LYS A 96 12.54 -8.40 -1.43
CA LYS A 96 13.27 -7.51 -2.32
C LYS A 96 12.37 -6.33 -2.65
N VAL A 97 12.86 -5.12 -2.44
CA VAL A 97 12.15 -3.87 -2.73
C VAL A 97 12.98 -3.06 -3.71
N LYS A 98 12.38 -2.64 -4.80
CA LYS A 98 12.98 -1.74 -5.77
C LYS A 98 12.13 -0.48 -5.84
N LEU A 99 12.78 0.67 -5.82
CA LEU A 99 12.18 1.99 -6.01
C LEU A 99 12.83 2.67 -7.20
N GLU A 100 12.03 3.05 -8.17
CA GLU A 100 12.47 3.78 -9.35
C GLU A 100 11.81 5.16 -9.38
N ARG A 101 12.56 6.16 -9.85
CA ARG A 101 12.09 7.53 -10.16
C ARG A 101 12.40 7.81 -11.60
N ASN A 102 11.39 8.07 -12.43
CA ASN A 102 11.53 8.34 -13.87
C ASN A 102 12.32 7.26 -14.61
N GLY A 103 12.20 5.98 -14.17
CA GLY A 103 12.90 4.83 -14.74
C GLY A 103 14.30 4.58 -14.17
N GLU A 104 14.83 5.46 -13.32
CA GLU A 104 16.11 5.27 -12.64
C GLU A 104 15.92 4.58 -11.29
N ASP A 105 16.76 3.59 -11.00
CA ASP A 105 16.75 2.89 -9.71
C ASP A 105 17.35 3.76 -8.61
N ILE A 106 16.52 4.14 -7.64
CA ILE A 106 16.92 4.93 -6.47
C ILE A 106 16.79 4.11 -5.16
N SER A 107 16.77 2.80 -5.27
CA SER A 107 16.67 1.91 -4.12
C SER A 107 17.88 2.06 -3.19
N SER A 108 17.65 1.93 -1.89
CA SER A 108 18.71 1.82 -0.91
C SER A 108 19.25 0.38 -0.84
N HIS A 109 20.40 0.18 -0.20
CA HIS A 109 21.02 -1.13 -0.05
C HIS A 109 20.17 -2.15 0.74
N THR A 110 19.22 -1.69 1.53
CA THR A 110 18.33 -2.55 2.31
C THR A 110 16.86 -2.22 2.05
N ALA A 111 16.00 -3.22 2.14
CA ALA A 111 14.56 -3.04 2.04
C ALA A 111 14.03 -2.02 3.06
N THR A 112 14.53 -2.04 4.30
CA THR A 112 14.14 -1.10 5.35
C THR A 112 14.43 0.34 4.97
N ASN A 113 15.61 0.62 4.43
CA ASN A 113 15.99 1.98 4.02
C ASN A 113 15.23 2.40 2.76
N THR A 114 14.98 1.49 1.82
CA THR A 114 14.14 1.78 0.66
C THR A 114 12.72 2.17 1.08
N TYR A 115 12.12 1.47 2.06
CA TYR A 115 10.81 1.85 2.61
C TYR A 115 10.83 3.20 3.33
N LYS A 116 11.92 3.59 3.99
CA LYS A 116 12.04 4.95 4.54
C LYS A 116 12.01 5.99 3.43
N THR A 117 12.78 5.79 2.36
CA THR A 117 12.76 6.68 1.19
C THR A 117 11.36 6.79 0.58
N ILE A 118 10.63 5.67 0.44
CA ILE A 118 9.24 5.67 -0.04
C ILE A 118 8.35 6.52 0.89
N GLN A 119 8.45 6.34 2.20
CA GLN A 119 7.66 7.10 3.18
C GLN A 119 7.98 8.59 3.15
N ASP A 120 9.26 8.97 2.99
CA ASP A 120 9.69 10.36 2.85
C ASP A 120 9.12 11.00 1.56
N ILE A 121 9.07 10.23 0.46
CA ILE A 121 8.45 10.67 -0.79
C ILE A 121 6.94 10.85 -0.60
N ILE A 122 6.25 9.90 0.02
CA ILE A 122 4.81 9.97 0.29
C ILE A 122 4.49 11.13 1.25
N GLY A 123 5.34 11.38 2.24
CA GLY A 123 5.23 12.52 3.16
C GLY A 123 4.19 12.33 4.27
N VAL A 124 3.56 11.15 4.39
CA VAL A 124 2.66 10.80 5.50
C VAL A 124 3.04 9.44 6.07
N ASP A 125 2.92 9.28 7.36
CA ASP A 125 3.17 8.01 8.03
C ASP A 125 2.04 6.99 7.78
N PHE A 126 2.29 5.72 8.13
CA PHE A 126 1.32 4.65 7.94
C PHE A 126 0.00 4.90 8.69
N LYS A 127 0.07 5.45 9.90
CA LYS A 127 -1.12 5.70 10.73
C LYS A 127 -2.00 6.76 10.08
N THR A 128 -1.40 7.85 9.63
CA THR A 128 -2.08 8.94 8.92
C THR A 128 -2.65 8.44 7.59
N PHE A 129 -1.87 7.69 6.81
CA PHE A 129 -2.34 7.10 5.56
C PHE A 129 -3.56 6.19 5.76
N SER A 130 -3.50 5.27 6.72
CA SER A 130 -4.59 4.31 6.98
C SER A 130 -5.86 4.96 7.51
N GLN A 131 -5.77 6.13 8.14
CA GLN A 131 -6.91 6.86 8.69
C GLN A 131 -7.52 7.88 7.73
N LEU A 132 -6.70 8.53 6.89
CA LEU A 132 -7.13 9.60 6.00
C LEU A 132 -7.30 9.16 4.56
N VAL A 133 -6.37 8.39 4.05
CA VAL A 133 -6.34 7.99 2.64
C VAL A 133 -7.17 6.73 2.43
N TYR A 134 -7.05 5.77 3.34
CA TYR A 134 -7.87 4.57 3.35
C TYR A 134 -8.92 4.62 4.45
N GLN A 135 -10.07 5.22 4.15
CA GLN A 135 -11.20 5.21 5.06
C GLN A 135 -11.93 3.86 5.00
N ASN A 136 -11.76 3.06 6.02
CA ASN A 136 -12.62 1.91 6.29
C ASN A 136 -13.51 2.19 7.50
N THR A 137 -14.59 1.43 7.64
CA THR A 137 -15.55 1.58 8.75
C THR A 137 -14.88 1.53 10.14
N ASN A 138 -13.80 0.73 10.28
CA ASN A 138 -13.07 0.60 11.53
C ASN A 138 -12.11 1.77 11.80
N ALA A 139 -11.54 2.39 10.77
CA ALA A 139 -10.61 3.52 10.93
C ALA A 139 -11.33 4.76 11.48
N SER A 140 -12.53 5.05 10.98
CA SER A 140 -13.36 6.14 11.50
C SER A 140 -13.74 5.92 12.96
N LEU A 141 -14.07 4.68 13.33
CA LEU A 141 -14.35 4.32 14.73
C LEU A 141 -13.09 4.43 15.62
N GLN A 142 -11.90 4.09 15.12
CA GLN A 142 -10.66 4.20 15.89
C GLN A 142 -10.32 5.64 16.27
N PHE A 143 -10.56 6.61 15.40
CA PHE A 143 -10.39 8.04 15.76
C PHE A 143 -11.38 8.46 16.85
N LEU A 144 -12.65 8.10 16.69
CA LEU A 144 -13.71 8.47 17.66
C LEU A 144 -13.52 7.80 19.02
N THR A 145 -12.99 6.58 19.06
CA THR A 145 -12.76 5.80 20.30
C THR A 145 -11.34 5.95 20.86
N ALA A 146 -10.45 6.65 20.16
CA ALA A 146 -9.09 6.90 20.61
C ALA A 146 -9.08 7.76 21.88
N THR A 147 -8.04 7.58 22.72
CA THR A 147 -7.78 8.47 23.85
C THR A 147 -7.48 9.88 23.38
N ASP A 148 -7.75 10.89 24.23
CA ASP A 148 -7.51 12.30 23.90
C ASP A 148 -6.06 12.57 23.50
N THR A 149 -5.11 11.91 24.15
CA THR A 149 -3.68 11.98 23.80
C THR A 149 -3.42 11.52 22.37
N ASN A 150 -4.02 10.40 21.95
CA ASN A 150 -3.86 9.88 20.61
C ASN A 150 -4.57 10.74 19.56
N ARG A 151 -5.75 11.28 19.86
CA ARG A 151 -6.46 12.24 19.00
C ARG A 151 -5.66 13.51 18.80
N LYS A 152 -5.11 14.07 19.90
CA LYS A 152 -4.26 15.26 19.87
C LYS A 152 -3.01 15.03 19.01
N LYS A 153 -2.31 13.91 19.22
CA LYS A 153 -1.14 13.55 18.42
C LYS A 153 -1.48 13.45 16.94
N PHE A 154 -2.56 12.76 16.59
CA PHE A 154 -3.04 12.65 15.22
C PHE A 154 -3.30 14.02 14.57
N LEU A 155 -3.94 14.96 15.29
CA LEU A 155 -4.19 16.31 14.78
C LEU A 155 -2.89 17.12 14.60
N ILE A 156 -1.90 16.92 15.49
CA ILE A 156 -0.59 17.58 15.37
C ILE A 156 0.19 17.03 14.16
N ASP A 157 0.12 15.72 13.92
CA ASP A 157 0.80 15.07 12.79
C ASP A 157 0.17 15.45 11.42
N LEU A 158 -1.04 16.06 11.44
CA LEU A 158 -1.76 16.55 10.26
C LEU A 158 -1.43 17.99 9.87
N LEU A 159 -0.97 18.80 10.81
CA LEU A 159 -0.68 20.23 10.63
C LEU A 159 0.78 20.49 10.31
#